data_81a1c5df319cd2f2d3851bc7316700cb
#
_entry.id   81a1c5df319cd2f2d3851bc7316700cb
#
_cell.length_a   1.000
_cell.length_b   1.000
_cell.length_c   1.000
_cell.angle_alpha   90.00
_cell.angle_beta   90.00
_cell.angle_gamma   90.00
#
_symmetry.space_group_name_H-M   'P 1'
#
loop_
_entity.id
_entity.type
_entity.pdbx_description
1 polymer ?
#
loop_
_entity_poly.entity_id
_entity_poly.type
_entity_poly.pdbx_seq_one_letter_code
_entity_poly.pdbx_strand_id
1 'polypeptide(L)'
;METFDPEIFEAINKELERQTDHLEMIASENFTLPAVMEAMGSVFTNKYAEGYPYKRYYGGCENADTVEQLAIDRACKLFNCNYANVQPHSGSQANGAVYAALLKAGDKILGMDLSHGGHLTHGSKPSFSGKNYQSFTYGVELDGYINYDRVLDIAKIVQPQIIVCGASAYAREIDFKRFREIADEVGALLLADIAHIAGL
;
A
#
# COMPACT_ATOMS: atom_id res chain seq x y z
N MET A 1 -31.90 7.32 0.43
CA MET A 1 -30.94 8.41 0.61
C MET A 1 -31.58 9.75 0.28
N GLU A 2 -32.17 9.94 -0.89
CA GLU A 2 -32.79 11.21 -1.35
C GLU A 2 -33.76 11.83 -0.36
N THR A 3 -34.64 11.04 0.26
CA THR A 3 -35.64 11.49 1.24
C THR A 3 -35.11 11.57 2.67
N PHE A 4 -34.00 10.91 2.97
CA PHE A 4 -33.46 10.87 4.32
C PHE A 4 -32.37 11.92 4.55
N ASP A 5 -31.49 12.11 3.59
CA ASP A 5 -30.42 13.11 3.60
C ASP A 5 -30.20 13.63 2.18
N PRO A 6 -30.94 14.65 1.78
CA PRO A 6 -30.91 15.21 0.43
C PRO A 6 -29.58 15.89 0.11
N GLU A 7 -28.89 16.45 1.10
CA GLU A 7 -27.60 17.14 0.89
C GLU A 7 -26.51 16.12 0.52
N ILE A 8 -26.45 14.99 1.22
CA ILE A 8 -25.52 13.90 0.89
C ILE A 8 -25.90 13.23 -0.44
N PHE A 9 -27.20 13.05 -0.70
CA PHE A 9 -27.64 12.50 -1.98
C PHE A 9 -27.22 13.37 -3.16
N GLU A 10 -27.38 14.68 -3.05
CA GLU A 10 -26.94 15.64 -4.06
C GLU A 10 -25.41 15.61 -4.25
N ALA A 11 -24.64 15.52 -3.17
CA ALA A 11 -23.18 15.43 -3.23
C ALA A 11 -22.72 14.17 -3.96
N ILE A 12 -23.36 13.01 -3.69
CA ILE A 12 -23.07 11.74 -4.38
C ILE A 12 -23.36 11.85 -5.87
N ASN A 13 -24.50 12.45 -6.25
CA ASN A 13 -24.84 12.62 -7.65
C ASN A 13 -23.88 13.55 -8.39
N LYS A 14 -23.47 14.65 -7.78
CA LYS A 14 -22.47 15.56 -8.34
C LYS A 14 -21.11 14.88 -8.52
N GLU A 15 -20.72 14.02 -7.58
CA GLU A 15 -19.48 13.25 -7.71
C GLU A 15 -19.59 12.21 -8.84
N LEU A 16 -20.74 11.57 -9.00
CA LEU A 16 -20.98 10.67 -10.13
C LEU A 16 -20.88 11.40 -11.46
N GLU A 17 -21.46 12.59 -11.59
CA GLU A 17 -21.34 13.45 -12.78
C GLU A 17 -19.89 13.83 -13.02
N ARG A 18 -19.17 14.26 -11.98
CA ARG A 18 -17.74 14.59 -12.08
C ARG A 18 -16.93 13.42 -12.61
N GLN A 19 -17.11 12.23 -12.05
CA GLN A 19 -16.37 11.04 -12.50
C GLN A 19 -16.76 10.60 -13.92
N THR A 20 -17.97 10.89 -14.36
CA THR A 20 -18.42 10.57 -15.71
C THR A 20 -17.89 11.54 -16.76
N ASP A 21 -17.82 12.82 -16.42
CA ASP A 21 -17.55 13.91 -17.38
C ASP A 21 -16.08 14.34 -17.42
N HIS A 22 -15.26 13.87 -16.48
CA HIS A 22 -13.84 14.27 -16.38
C HIS A 22 -12.91 13.08 -16.53
N LEU A 23 -11.74 13.34 -17.09
CA LEU A 23 -10.63 12.37 -17.10
C LEU A 23 -9.88 12.47 -15.77
N GLU A 24 -9.83 11.34 -15.06
CA GLU A 24 -9.07 11.26 -13.83
C GLU A 24 -7.57 11.14 -14.13
N MET A 25 -6.77 12.09 -13.62
CA MET A 25 -5.32 12.16 -13.84
C MET A 25 -4.51 11.92 -12.56
N ILE A 26 -5.17 11.56 -11.46
CA ILE A 26 -4.49 11.21 -10.21
C ILE A 26 -4.08 9.75 -10.26
N ALA A 27 -2.77 9.48 -10.25
CA ALA A 27 -2.20 8.14 -10.43
C ALA A 27 -2.68 7.10 -9.40
N SER A 28 -3.13 7.55 -8.23
CA SER A 28 -3.64 6.68 -7.16
C SER A 28 -5.14 6.37 -7.25
N GLU A 29 -5.86 6.98 -8.17
CA GLU A 29 -7.29 6.74 -8.33
C GLU A 29 -7.56 5.68 -9.41
N ASN A 30 -8.58 4.85 -9.15
CA ASN A 30 -9.06 3.84 -10.09
C ASN A 30 -10.55 3.62 -9.87
N PHE A 31 -11.28 3.37 -10.95
CA PHE A 31 -12.70 3.04 -10.89
C PHE A 31 -12.89 1.60 -10.43
N THR A 32 -13.63 1.42 -9.35
CA THR A 32 -13.98 0.10 -8.84
C THR A 32 -15.25 -0.43 -9.50
N LEU A 33 -15.40 -1.76 -9.50
CA LEU A 33 -16.63 -2.39 -9.99
C LEU A 33 -17.81 -2.07 -9.06
N PRO A 34 -19.04 -1.90 -9.59
CA PRO A 34 -20.24 -1.68 -8.78
C PRO A 34 -20.43 -2.74 -7.68
N ALA A 35 -20.10 -4.01 -7.95
CA ALA A 35 -20.17 -5.09 -6.97
C ALA A 35 -19.25 -4.86 -5.74
N VAL A 36 -18.12 -4.18 -5.90
CA VAL A 36 -17.24 -3.82 -4.77
C VAL A 36 -17.91 -2.75 -3.90
N MET A 37 -18.51 -1.73 -4.51
CA MET A 37 -19.25 -0.70 -3.79
C MET A 37 -20.46 -1.29 -3.05
N GLU A 38 -21.19 -2.21 -3.67
CA GLU A 38 -22.32 -2.94 -3.05
C GLU A 38 -21.84 -3.74 -1.81
N ALA A 39 -20.73 -4.45 -1.93
CA ALA A 39 -20.17 -5.22 -0.82
C ALA A 39 -19.73 -4.30 0.34
N MET A 40 -19.09 -3.16 0.05
CA MET A 40 -18.67 -2.19 1.05
C MET A 40 -19.85 -1.54 1.78
N GLY A 41 -20.94 -1.23 1.09
CA GLY A 41 -22.16 -0.64 1.64
C GLY A 41 -23.16 -1.66 2.19
N SER A 42 -22.79 -2.92 2.33
CA SER A 42 -23.67 -3.98 2.81
C SER A 42 -23.85 -3.97 4.33
N VAL A 43 -24.62 -4.95 4.84
CA VAL A 43 -24.86 -5.13 6.28
C VAL A 43 -23.59 -5.36 7.10
N PHE A 44 -22.47 -5.72 6.46
CA PHE A 44 -21.16 -5.81 7.11
C PHE A 44 -20.68 -4.46 7.69
N THR A 45 -21.20 -3.34 7.19
CA THR A 45 -20.99 -2.01 7.78
C THR A 45 -21.35 -1.94 9.25
N ASN A 46 -22.33 -2.75 9.69
CA ASN A 46 -22.79 -2.84 11.10
C ASN A 46 -21.95 -3.78 11.94
N LYS A 47 -21.05 -4.58 11.33
CA LYS A 47 -20.37 -5.69 12.01
C LYS A 47 -18.98 -5.33 12.49
N TYR A 48 -18.78 -5.47 13.76
CA TYR A 48 -17.46 -5.41 14.37
C TYR A 48 -16.89 -6.83 14.48
N ALA A 49 -15.63 -7.06 13.96
CA ALA A 49 -15.02 -8.40 13.88
C ALA A 49 -13.53 -8.35 14.25
N GLU A 50 -13.26 -7.89 15.48
CA GLU A 50 -11.91 -7.76 16.02
C GLU A 50 -11.23 -9.12 16.18
N GLY A 51 -9.95 -9.19 15.85
CA GLY A 51 -9.17 -10.43 15.79
C GLY A 51 -8.99 -10.92 14.35
N TYR A 52 -8.67 -12.20 14.18
CA TYR A 52 -8.46 -12.86 12.88
C TYR A 52 -9.54 -13.92 12.62
N PRO A 53 -9.71 -14.41 11.39
CA PRO A 53 -10.64 -15.49 11.10
C PRO A 53 -10.49 -16.66 12.07
N TYR A 54 -11.61 -17.12 12.62
CA TYR A 54 -11.70 -18.20 13.59
C TYR A 54 -10.97 -17.94 14.94
N LYS A 55 -10.45 -16.74 15.15
CA LYS A 55 -9.78 -16.27 16.38
C LYS A 55 -10.27 -14.87 16.76
N ARG A 56 -11.58 -14.70 16.87
CA ARG A 56 -12.20 -13.43 17.24
C ARG A 56 -12.29 -13.28 18.75
N TYR A 57 -12.36 -12.03 19.19
CA TYR A 57 -12.51 -11.73 20.62
C TYR A 57 -13.94 -11.92 21.12
N TYR A 58 -14.93 -12.08 20.22
CA TYR A 58 -16.37 -12.25 20.55
C TYR A 58 -17.10 -13.00 19.41
N GLY A 59 -18.34 -13.44 19.72
CA GLY A 59 -19.18 -14.24 18.82
C GLY A 59 -19.85 -13.46 17.70
N GLY A 60 -20.56 -14.19 16.84
CA GLY A 60 -21.31 -13.63 15.71
C GLY A 60 -20.44 -13.20 14.53
N CYS A 61 -19.23 -13.75 14.40
CA CYS A 61 -18.27 -13.37 13.37
C CYS A 61 -18.15 -14.38 12.23
N GLU A 62 -18.96 -15.43 12.19
CA GLU A 62 -18.85 -16.57 11.27
C GLU A 62 -18.87 -16.12 9.79
N ASN A 63 -19.75 -15.16 9.47
CA ASN A 63 -19.82 -14.61 8.12
C ASN A 63 -18.67 -13.66 7.80
N ALA A 64 -18.21 -12.89 8.79
CA ALA A 64 -17.01 -12.06 8.65
C ALA A 64 -15.76 -12.92 8.44
N ASP A 65 -15.64 -14.05 9.15
CA ASP A 65 -14.56 -15.02 8.95
C ASP A 65 -14.56 -15.56 7.52
N THR A 66 -15.74 -15.91 7.00
CA THR A 66 -15.88 -16.40 5.62
C THR A 66 -15.41 -15.34 4.62
N VAL A 67 -15.83 -14.08 4.76
CA VAL A 67 -15.44 -13.00 3.83
C VAL A 67 -13.94 -12.74 3.89
N GLU A 68 -13.37 -12.64 5.10
CA GLU A 68 -11.95 -12.38 5.28
C GLU A 68 -11.10 -13.55 4.78
N GLN A 69 -11.50 -14.79 5.07
CA GLN A 69 -10.78 -15.98 4.57
C GLN A 69 -10.80 -16.06 3.06
N LEU A 70 -11.94 -15.80 2.41
CA LEU A 70 -12.02 -15.73 0.95
C LEU A 70 -11.09 -14.66 0.37
N ALA A 71 -10.98 -13.51 1.01
CA ALA A 71 -10.07 -12.46 0.57
C ALA A 71 -8.60 -12.88 0.70
N ILE A 72 -8.22 -13.51 1.82
CA ILE A 72 -6.87 -14.07 2.04
C ILE A 72 -6.53 -15.11 0.96
N ASP A 73 -7.41 -16.11 0.76
CA ASP A 73 -7.17 -17.19 -0.18
C ASP A 73 -7.02 -16.67 -1.62
N ARG A 74 -7.86 -15.72 -2.00
CA ARG A 74 -7.82 -15.08 -3.32
C ARG A 74 -6.59 -14.23 -3.52
N ALA A 75 -6.17 -13.47 -2.51
CA ALA A 75 -4.93 -12.70 -2.54
C ALA A 75 -3.71 -13.63 -2.67
N CYS A 76 -3.64 -14.69 -1.86
CA CYS A 76 -2.56 -15.67 -1.97
C CYS A 76 -2.49 -16.32 -3.35
N LYS A 77 -3.64 -16.68 -3.93
CA LYS A 77 -3.71 -17.23 -5.28
C LYS A 77 -3.30 -16.24 -6.36
N LEU A 78 -3.79 -14.98 -6.26
CA LEU A 78 -3.53 -13.93 -7.24
C LEU A 78 -2.05 -13.56 -7.30
N PHE A 79 -1.42 -13.41 -6.14
CA PHE A 79 -0.03 -12.99 -6.03
C PHE A 79 0.96 -14.16 -5.89
N ASN A 80 0.47 -15.41 -5.95
CA ASN A 80 1.28 -16.61 -5.76
C ASN A 80 2.15 -16.53 -4.50
N CYS A 81 1.57 -16.10 -3.40
CA CYS A 81 2.24 -15.94 -2.11
C CYS A 81 1.69 -16.90 -1.05
N ASN A 82 2.50 -17.17 -0.03
CA ASN A 82 2.13 -18.13 1.03
C ASN A 82 1.21 -17.53 2.09
N TYR A 83 1.23 -16.22 2.27
CA TYR A 83 0.49 -15.51 3.32
C TYR A 83 -0.04 -14.19 2.79
N ALA A 84 -1.22 -13.80 3.26
CA ALA A 84 -1.80 -12.49 3.02
C ALA A 84 -2.48 -11.96 4.29
N ASN A 85 -2.36 -10.67 4.52
CA ASN A 85 -3.16 -9.95 5.51
C ASN A 85 -3.99 -8.92 4.76
N VAL A 86 -5.31 -9.04 4.84
CA VAL A 86 -6.27 -8.21 4.09
C VAL A 86 -6.96 -7.18 4.99
N GLN A 87 -6.54 -7.03 6.24
CA GLN A 87 -7.17 -6.12 7.20
C GLN A 87 -6.77 -4.65 7.04
N PRO A 88 -5.57 -4.27 6.54
CA PRO A 88 -5.24 -2.86 6.38
C PRO A 88 -6.27 -2.13 5.52
N HIS A 89 -6.73 -0.97 5.99
CA HIS A 89 -7.71 -0.15 5.26
C HIS A 89 -7.08 0.72 4.16
N SER A 90 -5.74 0.78 4.09
CA SER A 90 -5.00 1.59 3.13
C SER A 90 -3.58 1.06 2.94
N GLY A 91 -2.92 1.44 1.83
CA GLY A 91 -1.50 1.17 1.62
C GLY A 91 -0.62 1.76 2.72
N SER A 92 -0.96 2.94 3.24
CA SER A 92 -0.25 3.55 4.37
C SER A 92 -0.33 2.71 5.64
N GLN A 93 -1.48 2.12 5.93
CA GLN A 93 -1.63 1.21 7.07
C GLN A 93 -0.89 -0.11 6.82
N ALA A 94 -0.92 -0.64 5.61
CA ALA A 94 -0.19 -1.85 5.25
C ALA A 94 1.33 -1.66 5.44
N ASN A 95 1.89 -0.56 4.93
CA ASN A 95 3.29 -0.22 5.13
C ASN A 95 3.62 -0.01 6.62
N GLY A 96 2.72 0.67 7.35
CA GLY A 96 2.86 0.86 8.80
C GLY A 96 2.89 -0.46 9.57
N ALA A 97 2.04 -1.40 9.20
CA ALA A 97 2.01 -2.74 9.81
C ALA A 97 3.31 -3.52 9.56
N VAL A 98 3.85 -3.46 8.33
CA VAL A 98 5.15 -4.07 7.99
C VAL A 98 6.27 -3.47 8.84
N TYR A 99 6.34 -2.14 8.91
CA TYR A 99 7.38 -1.49 9.72
C TYR A 99 7.24 -1.83 11.20
N ALA A 100 6.03 -1.77 11.75
CA ALA A 100 5.80 -2.10 13.16
C ALA A 100 6.14 -3.56 13.51
N ALA A 101 5.96 -4.48 12.56
CA ALA A 101 6.27 -5.90 12.76
C ALA A 101 7.76 -6.21 12.65
N LEU A 102 8.50 -5.48 11.81
CA LEU A 102 9.86 -5.87 11.40
C LEU A 102 10.95 -4.90 11.89
N LEU A 103 10.58 -3.69 12.28
CA LEU A 103 11.53 -2.62 12.63
C LEU A 103 11.33 -2.14 14.07
N LYS A 104 12.37 -1.52 14.60
CA LYS A 104 12.34 -0.76 15.86
C LYS A 104 12.40 0.74 15.53
N ALA A 105 11.87 1.56 16.43
CA ALA A 105 12.00 3.01 16.32
C ALA A 105 13.48 3.40 16.17
N GLY A 106 13.77 4.23 15.17
CA GLY A 106 15.14 4.65 14.86
C GLY A 106 15.90 3.74 13.90
N ASP A 107 15.36 2.60 13.50
CA ASP A 107 15.95 1.77 12.44
C ASP A 107 16.01 2.55 11.12
N LYS A 108 16.96 2.16 10.26
CA LYS A 108 17.18 2.82 8.97
C LYS A 108 16.33 2.20 7.88
N ILE A 109 15.65 3.05 7.12
CA ILE A 109 14.90 2.67 5.94
C ILE A 109 15.48 3.38 4.70
N LEU A 110 15.51 2.69 3.58
CA LEU A 110 15.91 3.25 2.28
C LEU A 110 14.74 3.13 1.32
N GLY A 111 14.20 4.25 0.85
CA GLY A 111 13.05 4.30 -0.05
C GLY A 111 13.26 5.26 -1.21
N MET A 112 12.33 5.28 -2.17
CA MET A 112 12.37 6.23 -3.26
C MET A 112 12.02 7.64 -2.76
N ASP A 113 12.78 8.64 -3.21
CA ASP A 113 12.52 10.04 -2.89
C ASP A 113 11.13 10.47 -3.39
N LEU A 114 10.41 11.22 -2.54
CA LEU A 114 9.07 11.71 -2.85
C LEU A 114 9.05 12.56 -4.14
N SER A 115 10.07 13.38 -4.33
CA SER A 115 10.20 14.25 -5.52
C SER A 115 10.50 13.48 -6.81
N HIS A 116 10.89 12.22 -6.70
CA HIS A 116 11.18 11.31 -7.82
C HIS A 116 10.10 10.26 -8.03
N GLY A 117 8.95 10.40 -7.37
CA GLY A 117 7.81 9.52 -7.51
C GLY A 117 7.57 8.55 -6.37
N GLY A 118 8.35 8.61 -5.28
CA GLY A 118 8.13 7.82 -4.08
C GLY A 118 6.81 8.15 -3.37
N HIS A 119 6.47 7.36 -2.36
CA HIS A 119 5.30 7.59 -1.53
C HIS A 119 5.68 8.22 -0.19
N LEU A 120 4.73 8.94 0.45
CA LEU A 120 4.93 9.52 1.78
C LEU A 120 5.43 8.50 2.80
N THR A 121 4.91 7.28 2.77
CA THR A 121 5.28 6.21 3.70
C THR A 121 6.62 5.52 3.38
N HIS A 122 7.33 5.95 2.35
CA HIS A 122 8.67 5.47 2.02
C HIS A 122 9.78 6.27 2.73
N GLY A 123 9.47 6.97 3.82
CA GLY A 123 10.42 7.70 4.63
C GLY A 123 10.33 9.22 4.54
N SER A 124 9.28 9.77 3.90
CA SER A 124 9.10 11.22 3.84
C SER A 124 8.92 11.83 5.23
N LYS A 125 9.64 12.90 5.51
CA LYS A 125 9.72 13.54 6.84
C LYS A 125 8.37 13.85 7.52
N PRO A 126 7.32 14.34 6.83
CA PRO A 126 6.04 14.63 7.47
C PRO A 126 5.24 13.36 7.81
N SER A 127 5.55 12.21 7.19
CA SER A 127 4.85 10.96 7.44
C SER A 127 5.31 10.25 8.70
N PHE A 128 4.53 9.26 9.15
CA PHE A 128 4.93 8.43 10.29
C PHE A 128 6.26 7.70 10.04
N SER A 129 6.55 7.31 8.80
CA SER A 129 7.79 6.62 8.44
C SER A 129 9.02 7.51 8.62
N GLY A 130 8.96 8.77 8.21
CA GLY A 130 10.04 9.72 8.41
C GLY A 130 10.18 10.26 9.84
N LYS A 131 9.12 10.12 10.66
CA LYS A 131 9.14 10.53 12.09
C LYS A 131 9.70 9.44 13.00
N ASN A 132 9.43 8.17 12.69
CA ASN A 132 9.77 7.04 13.55
C ASN A 132 11.08 6.35 13.17
N TYR A 133 11.54 6.51 11.93
CA TYR A 133 12.70 5.82 11.38
C TYR A 133 13.72 6.82 10.82
N GLN A 134 14.98 6.39 10.74
CA GLN A 134 16.02 7.14 10.03
C GLN A 134 15.86 6.84 8.53
N SER A 135 15.28 7.78 7.79
CA SER A 135 14.98 7.59 6.38
C SER A 135 16.08 8.13 5.47
N PHE A 136 16.44 7.33 4.50
CA PHE A 136 17.37 7.64 3.42
C PHE A 136 16.65 7.41 2.09
N THR A 137 17.10 8.11 1.03
CA THR A 137 16.41 8.03 -0.25
C THR A 137 17.35 7.66 -1.38
N TYR A 138 16.79 6.95 -2.36
CA TYR A 138 17.33 6.85 -3.71
C TYR A 138 16.38 7.57 -4.67
N GLY A 139 16.84 7.88 -5.87
CA GLY A 139 16.03 8.57 -6.86
C GLY A 139 16.28 8.07 -8.27
N VAL A 140 15.88 8.89 -9.25
CA VAL A 140 16.16 8.68 -10.67
C VAL A 140 17.29 9.57 -11.14
N GLU A 141 17.97 9.15 -12.19
CA GLU A 141 18.97 9.94 -12.89
C GLU A 141 18.32 10.96 -13.85
N LEU A 142 19.12 11.75 -14.52
CA LEU A 142 18.65 12.79 -15.46
C LEU A 142 17.82 12.22 -16.62
N ASP A 143 18.03 10.97 -16.97
CA ASP A 143 17.27 10.24 -18.00
C ASP A 143 15.92 9.69 -17.49
N GLY A 144 15.64 9.86 -16.20
CA GLY A 144 14.40 9.42 -15.56
C GLY A 144 14.39 7.95 -15.16
N TYR A 145 15.53 7.25 -15.16
CA TYR A 145 15.63 5.86 -14.74
C TYR A 145 16.27 5.73 -13.36
N ILE A 146 15.89 4.66 -12.64
CA ILE A 146 16.58 4.24 -11.41
C ILE A 146 17.92 3.64 -11.77
N ASN A 147 19.00 4.18 -11.20
CA ASN A 147 20.32 3.59 -11.30
C ASN A 147 20.53 2.61 -10.15
N TYR A 148 20.40 1.31 -10.43
CA TYR A 148 20.48 0.26 -9.40
C TYR A 148 21.86 0.12 -8.77
N ASP A 149 22.94 0.41 -9.50
CA ASP A 149 24.31 0.39 -8.92
C ASP A 149 24.46 1.51 -7.89
N ARG A 150 23.90 2.69 -8.18
CA ARG A 150 23.85 3.80 -7.21
C ARG A 150 22.97 3.46 -6.00
N VAL A 151 21.85 2.75 -6.20
CA VAL A 151 21.03 2.27 -5.08
C VAL A 151 21.84 1.32 -4.20
N LEU A 152 22.62 0.41 -4.81
CA LEU A 152 23.50 -0.49 -4.08
C LEU A 152 24.59 0.27 -3.29
N ASP A 153 25.22 1.26 -3.89
CA ASP A 153 26.23 2.08 -3.21
C ASP A 153 25.63 2.81 -2.00
N ILE A 154 24.45 3.40 -2.16
CA ILE A 154 23.72 4.03 -1.05
C ILE A 154 23.40 3.00 0.02
N ALA A 155 22.88 1.83 -0.35
CA ALA A 155 22.54 0.76 0.59
C ALA A 155 23.77 0.27 1.38
N LYS A 156 24.93 0.17 0.74
CA LYS A 156 26.21 -0.21 1.39
C LYS A 156 26.67 0.86 2.41
N ILE A 157 26.47 2.13 2.12
CA ILE A 157 26.83 3.22 3.04
C ILE A 157 25.82 3.30 4.20
N VAL A 158 24.53 3.24 3.87
CA VAL A 158 23.44 3.42 4.85
C VAL A 158 23.29 2.22 5.75
N GLN A 159 23.44 1.00 5.22
CA GLN A 159 23.13 -0.27 5.90
C GLN A 159 21.69 -0.26 6.47
N PRO A 160 20.65 -0.16 5.59
CA PRO A 160 19.27 -0.10 6.05
C PRO A 160 18.78 -1.45 6.57
N GLN A 161 17.83 -1.45 7.49
CA GLN A 161 17.12 -2.67 7.91
C GLN A 161 16.09 -3.11 6.86
N ILE A 162 15.54 -2.15 6.12
CA ILE A 162 14.59 -2.44 5.03
C ILE A 162 14.83 -1.50 3.85
N ILE A 163 14.75 -2.07 2.64
CA ILE A 163 14.70 -1.31 1.39
C ILE A 163 13.25 -1.36 0.91
N VAL A 164 12.68 -0.19 0.59
CA VAL A 164 11.34 -0.04 0.03
C VAL A 164 11.47 0.28 -1.45
N CYS A 165 11.03 -0.62 -2.30
CA CYS A 165 10.94 -0.41 -3.74
C CYS A 165 9.47 -0.30 -4.17
N GLY A 166 9.22 0.47 -5.22
CA GLY A 166 7.88 0.85 -5.65
C GLY A 166 7.71 2.36 -5.62
N ALA A 167 6.65 2.83 -6.21
CA ALA A 167 6.43 4.26 -6.39
C ALA A 167 4.95 4.60 -6.58
N SER A 168 4.59 5.86 -6.29
CA SER A 168 3.27 6.41 -6.63
C SER A 168 3.23 7.00 -8.03
N ALA A 169 4.35 7.53 -8.51
CA ALA A 169 4.40 8.31 -9.76
C ALA A 169 5.71 8.07 -10.56
N TYR A 170 6.11 6.82 -10.68
CA TYR A 170 7.23 6.40 -11.53
C TYR A 170 6.69 5.59 -12.70
N ALA A 171 6.82 6.13 -13.92
CA ALA A 171 6.19 5.59 -15.12
C ALA A 171 7.06 4.58 -15.89
N ARG A 172 8.12 4.06 -15.27
CA ARG A 172 9.03 3.08 -15.87
C ARG A 172 8.91 1.75 -15.16
N GLU A 173 9.39 0.69 -15.78
CA GLU A 173 9.49 -0.61 -15.13
C GLU A 173 10.46 -0.58 -13.95
N ILE A 174 10.10 -1.28 -12.88
CA ILE A 174 10.93 -1.45 -11.70
C ILE A 174 11.49 -2.87 -11.73
N ASP A 175 12.82 -2.98 -11.72
CA ASP A 175 13.49 -4.29 -11.61
C ASP A 175 13.51 -4.76 -10.15
N PHE A 176 12.43 -5.43 -9.75
CA PHE A 176 12.29 -6.00 -8.40
C PHE A 176 13.34 -7.08 -8.10
N LYS A 177 13.82 -7.80 -9.13
CA LYS A 177 14.88 -8.79 -8.97
C LYS A 177 16.18 -8.09 -8.57
N ARG A 178 16.51 -7.01 -9.23
CA ARG A 178 17.71 -6.23 -8.90
C ARG A 178 17.62 -5.62 -7.49
N PHE A 179 16.45 -5.15 -7.07
CA PHE A 179 16.24 -4.71 -5.68
C PHE A 179 16.42 -5.86 -4.68
N ARG A 180 15.96 -7.08 -5.03
CA ARG A 180 16.16 -8.25 -4.16
C ARG A 180 17.66 -8.57 -4.00
N GLU A 181 18.41 -8.56 -5.10
CA GLU A 181 19.86 -8.76 -5.09
C GLU A 181 20.58 -7.71 -4.21
N ILE A 182 20.20 -6.44 -4.34
CA ILE A 182 20.75 -5.35 -3.52
C ILE A 182 20.43 -5.57 -2.03
N ALA A 183 19.20 -5.91 -1.72
CA ALA A 183 18.79 -6.13 -0.33
C ALA A 183 19.52 -7.33 0.28
N ASP A 184 19.71 -8.43 -0.47
CA ASP A 184 20.45 -9.60 -0.04
C ASP A 184 21.94 -9.26 0.22
N GLU A 185 22.55 -8.43 -0.65
CA GLU A 185 23.96 -8.06 -0.52
C GLU A 185 24.25 -7.26 0.76
N VAL A 186 23.30 -6.45 1.21
CA VAL A 186 23.45 -5.65 2.44
C VAL A 186 22.73 -6.25 3.66
N GLY A 187 22.09 -7.41 3.50
CA GLY A 187 21.37 -8.09 4.58
C GLY A 187 20.07 -7.37 4.99
N ALA A 188 19.49 -6.56 4.11
CA ALA A 188 18.26 -5.84 4.36
C ALA A 188 17.02 -6.67 4.00
N LEU A 189 15.89 -6.36 4.64
CA LEU A 189 14.58 -6.80 4.18
C LEU A 189 14.18 -6.02 2.92
N LEU A 190 13.32 -6.60 2.07
CA LEU A 190 12.76 -5.92 0.92
C LEU A 190 11.25 -5.80 1.06
N LEU A 191 10.74 -4.58 0.98
CA LEU A 191 9.32 -4.26 0.86
C LEU A 191 9.05 -3.75 -0.56
N ALA A 192 8.28 -4.50 -1.33
CA ALA A 192 7.79 -4.05 -2.63
C ALA A 192 6.41 -3.43 -2.49
N ASP A 193 6.33 -2.11 -2.57
CA ASP A 193 5.06 -1.38 -2.59
C ASP A 193 4.55 -1.30 -4.02
N ILE A 194 3.65 -2.21 -4.35
CA ILE A 194 3.06 -2.36 -5.69
C ILE A 194 1.64 -1.80 -5.78
N ALA A 195 1.24 -0.94 -4.85
CA ALA A 195 -0.13 -0.44 -4.73
C ALA A 195 -0.68 0.13 -6.05
N HIS A 196 0.15 0.81 -6.84
CA HIS A 196 -0.28 1.43 -8.09
C HIS A 196 -0.11 0.56 -9.35
N ILE A 197 0.63 -0.53 -9.28
CA ILE A 197 0.97 -1.37 -10.43
C ILE A 197 0.48 -2.82 -10.30
N ALA A 198 -0.15 -3.18 -9.19
CA ALA A 198 -0.53 -4.57 -8.90
C ALA A 198 -1.53 -5.17 -9.92
N GLY A 199 -2.24 -4.36 -10.67
CA GLY A 199 -3.21 -4.78 -11.68
C GLY A 199 -2.68 -4.71 -13.13
N LEU A 200 -1.41 -4.38 -13.36
CA LEU A 200 -0.83 -4.12 -14.69
C LEU A 200 0.17 -5.19 -15.12
#